data_606463673aa4d81c844187a81f9d3581
#
_entry.id   606463673aa4d81c844187a81f9d3581
#
_cell.length_a   1.000
_cell.length_b   1.000
_cell.length_c   1.000
_cell.angle_alpha   90.00
_cell.angle_beta   90.00
_cell.angle_gamma   90.00
#
_symmetry.space_group_name_H-M   'P 1'
#
loop_
_entity.id
_entity.type
_entity.pdbx_description
1 polymer ?
#
loop_
_entity_poly.entity_id
_entity_poly.type
_entity_poly.pdbx_seq_one_letter_code
_entity_poly.pdbx_strand_id
1 'polypeptide(L)'
;MDPSPFTRRDFLVRSAFLAGSSALLPGYRFNIGAARPRLSETIIGQGDHRYRVELGWGDLDRATTPVENCHEMVMDSRGRLLMVTDEPRNNVLIYDKGGELLASWTLGYNAAHGLTLSEEGDEEFLYLAHNGFSDTGRVVKTTLDGRVVQTLPHPAEIGVYEADDNYHPTETAIAPNGDIYVADGYGSHWILHFSAAGEFIRRFGGRGDADEQFQTPHGITVDYRDPAGPTLLVTSRAHNAFKRFTLDGQYLSTLFLPGAFVCRPVLRGDTLYAGVCWSRLRDLNQTPNSGFVTILDRSGRVISNPGGTAPEYRNGELQLMVQETPVFKHCHDVCVDDEENLYVCQWNADRSYPIKLHRVG
;
A
#
# COMPACT_ATOMS: atom_id res chain seq x y z
N MET A 1 32.97 17.24 -41.39
CA MET A 1 33.97 16.50 -40.61
C MET A 1 33.22 15.82 -39.48
N ASP A 2 33.01 14.54 -39.68
CA ASP A 2 32.16 13.67 -38.90
C ASP A 2 33.01 12.90 -37.90
N PRO A 3 32.65 12.79 -36.60
CA PRO A 3 33.31 11.83 -35.71
C PRO A 3 32.45 10.55 -35.62
N SER A 4 33.05 9.46 -36.03
CA SER A 4 32.55 8.09 -36.04
C SER A 4 32.28 7.50 -34.63
N PRO A 5 31.43 6.48 -34.55
CA PRO A 5 30.93 5.96 -33.28
C PRO A 5 31.89 4.92 -32.64
N PHE A 6 31.94 4.93 -31.30
CA PHE A 6 32.56 3.89 -30.49
C PHE A 6 31.84 2.55 -30.64
N THR A 7 32.58 1.49 -30.95
CA THR A 7 32.07 0.14 -31.11
C THR A 7 32.31 -0.71 -29.85
N ARG A 8 31.37 -1.66 -29.63
CA ARG A 8 31.28 -2.62 -28.51
C ARG A 8 32.46 -3.61 -28.35
N ARG A 9 33.64 -3.34 -28.86
CA ARG A 9 34.75 -4.31 -28.95
C ARG A 9 35.94 -4.04 -28.01
N ASP A 10 35.95 -2.95 -27.25
CA ASP A 10 37.11 -2.56 -26.42
C ASP A 10 37.00 -2.93 -24.94
N PHE A 11 36.10 -3.80 -24.54
CA PHE A 11 35.90 -4.20 -23.14
C PHE A 11 36.36 -5.63 -22.77
N LEU A 12 37.11 -6.27 -23.61
CA LEU A 12 37.57 -7.65 -23.34
C LEU A 12 39.08 -7.77 -23.63
N VAL A 13 39.93 -7.27 -22.75
CA VAL A 13 41.31 -7.78 -22.50
C VAL A 13 41.84 -7.15 -21.23
N ARG A 14 41.79 -7.85 -20.11
CA ARG A 14 42.77 -7.95 -19.02
C ARG A 14 42.18 -8.67 -17.82
N SER A 15 42.23 -9.97 -17.84
CA SER A 15 42.23 -10.80 -16.63
C SER A 15 43.27 -11.89 -16.83
N ALA A 16 44.47 -11.63 -16.36
CA ALA A 16 45.55 -12.62 -16.33
C ALA A 16 45.49 -13.38 -14.98
N PHE A 17 45.53 -14.68 -15.09
CA PHE A 17 45.72 -15.72 -14.09
C PHE A 17 46.69 -15.39 -12.96
N LEU A 18 46.27 -15.71 -11.71
CA LEU A 18 47.18 -16.14 -10.65
C LEU A 18 46.55 -17.36 -9.98
N ALA A 19 47.07 -18.53 -10.29
CA ALA A 19 46.81 -19.77 -9.57
C ALA A 19 47.68 -19.73 -8.29
N GLY A 20 47.01 -19.81 -7.14
CA GLY A 20 47.63 -19.92 -5.83
C GLY A 20 46.93 -20.97 -5.00
N SER A 21 47.66 -21.99 -4.62
CA SER A 21 47.33 -23.24 -3.97
C SER A 21 46.43 -23.12 -2.72
N SER A 22 45.49 -24.03 -2.67
CA SER A 22 44.57 -24.31 -1.57
C SER A 22 45.29 -24.74 -0.29
N ALA A 23 45.11 -23.97 0.79
CA ALA A 23 45.25 -24.44 2.14
C ALA A 23 43.87 -24.41 2.80
N LEU A 24 43.29 -25.57 3.05
CA LEU A 24 42.05 -25.75 3.81
C LEU A 24 42.28 -25.34 5.26
N LEU A 25 41.70 -24.22 5.67
CA LEU A 25 41.48 -23.86 7.06
C LEU A 25 40.02 -24.11 7.43
N PRO A 26 39.72 -24.72 8.58
CA PRO A 26 38.36 -25.06 8.94
C PRO A 26 37.57 -23.85 9.40
N GLY A 27 36.43 -23.64 8.78
CA GLY A 27 35.20 -23.17 9.41
C GLY A 27 35.18 -21.82 10.10
N TYR A 28 35.46 -20.70 9.41
CA TYR A 28 34.87 -19.42 9.79
C TYR A 28 33.68 -19.14 8.87
N ARG A 29 32.48 -19.49 9.34
CA ARG A 29 31.24 -18.90 8.80
C ARG A 29 31.29 -17.44 9.20
N PHE A 30 31.59 -16.54 8.29
CA PHE A 30 31.24 -15.14 8.44
C PHE A 30 29.69 -15.08 8.38
N ASN A 31 29.08 -15.13 9.56
CA ASN A 31 27.74 -14.63 9.71
C ASN A 31 27.82 -13.13 9.40
N ILE A 32 27.50 -12.74 8.18
CA ILE A 32 27.16 -11.34 7.88
C ILE A 32 25.85 -11.14 8.62
N GLY A 33 25.94 -10.74 9.88
CA GLY A 33 24.78 -10.49 10.72
C GLY A 33 23.89 -9.50 10.00
N ALA A 34 22.64 -9.90 9.77
CA ALA A 34 21.58 -8.95 9.40
C ALA A 34 21.71 -7.74 10.33
N ALA A 35 21.74 -6.56 9.76
CA ALA A 35 21.87 -5.34 10.55
C ALA A 35 20.67 -5.34 11.52
N ARG A 36 20.95 -5.41 12.82
CA ARG A 36 19.87 -5.40 13.83
C ARG A 36 19.04 -4.14 13.63
N PRO A 37 17.72 -4.24 13.68
CA PRO A 37 16.83 -3.07 13.66
C PRO A 37 17.34 -2.02 14.63
N ARG A 38 17.45 -0.76 14.19
CA ARG A 38 17.91 0.33 15.05
C ARG A 38 16.72 1.21 15.39
N LEU A 39 16.35 1.16 16.65
CA LEU A 39 15.40 2.12 17.20
C LEU A 39 16.07 3.50 17.20
N SER A 40 15.47 4.45 16.49
CA SER A 40 15.93 5.83 16.42
C SER A 40 15.49 6.61 17.67
N GLU A 41 16.22 7.64 18.04
CA GLU A 41 15.75 8.63 19.05
C GLU A 41 14.68 9.58 18.45
N THR A 42 14.44 9.51 17.14
CA THR A 42 13.45 10.35 16.46
C THR A 42 12.04 9.95 16.86
N ILE A 43 11.29 10.91 17.40
CA ILE A 43 9.86 10.78 17.68
C ILE A 43 9.11 11.69 16.70
N ILE A 44 8.10 11.13 16.02
CA ILE A 44 7.24 11.81 15.06
C ILE A 44 5.78 11.67 15.43
N GLY A 45 4.94 12.57 14.92
CA GLY A 45 3.52 12.63 15.26
C GLY A 45 3.22 13.60 16.40
N GLN A 46 1.93 13.82 16.67
CA GLN A 46 1.43 14.84 17.60
C GLN A 46 0.40 14.28 18.59
N GLY A 47 0.20 14.99 19.71
CA GLY A 47 -0.75 14.62 20.75
C GLY A 47 -0.46 13.22 21.32
N ASP A 48 -1.49 12.41 21.40
CA ASP A 48 -1.41 11.03 21.86
C ASP A 48 -0.91 10.05 20.77
N HIS A 49 -0.85 10.49 19.51
CA HIS A 49 -0.37 9.67 18.39
C HIS A 49 1.07 10.04 18.00
N ARG A 50 2.00 9.72 18.91
CA ARG A 50 3.44 9.90 18.73
C ARG A 50 4.13 8.54 18.60
N TYR A 51 5.17 8.50 17.80
CA TYR A 51 5.83 7.25 17.47
C TYR A 51 7.33 7.40 17.42
N ARG A 52 8.03 6.41 17.96
CA ARG A 52 9.48 6.25 17.80
C ARG A 52 9.76 5.42 16.56
N VAL A 53 10.66 5.91 15.70
CA VAL A 53 10.97 5.29 14.42
C VAL A 53 11.93 4.12 14.60
N GLU A 54 11.61 2.97 14.03
CA GLU A 54 12.49 1.82 13.87
C GLU A 54 12.84 1.62 12.40
N LEU A 55 14.11 1.89 12.05
CA LEU A 55 14.64 1.66 10.72
C LEU A 55 15.20 0.23 10.61
N GLY A 56 14.99 -0.40 9.46
CA GLY A 56 15.49 -1.74 9.18
C GLY A 56 14.65 -2.85 9.82
N TRP A 57 13.39 -2.58 10.13
CA TRP A 57 12.44 -3.63 10.48
C TRP A 57 12.21 -4.55 9.28
N GLY A 58 12.01 -5.84 9.56
CA GLY A 58 11.87 -6.87 8.54
C GLY A 58 13.22 -7.50 8.16
N ASP A 59 13.23 -8.81 7.96
CA ASP A 59 14.43 -9.54 7.58
C ASP A 59 14.71 -9.33 6.08
N LEU A 60 15.84 -8.69 5.80
CA LEU A 60 16.20 -8.17 4.50
C LEU A 60 17.31 -8.99 3.86
N ASP A 61 16.96 -10.13 3.28
CA ASP A 61 17.86 -10.81 2.34
C ASP A 61 17.44 -10.51 0.89
N ARG A 62 18.04 -9.49 0.30
CA ARG A 62 17.77 -9.11 -1.10
C ARG A 62 18.09 -10.18 -2.13
N ALA A 63 18.88 -11.17 -1.77
CA ALA A 63 19.21 -12.26 -2.67
C ALA A 63 18.12 -13.34 -2.70
N THR A 64 17.56 -13.66 -1.54
CA THR A 64 16.56 -14.72 -1.38
C THR A 64 15.12 -14.20 -1.34
N THR A 65 14.91 -13.04 -0.74
CA THR A 65 13.58 -12.42 -0.57
C THR A 65 13.57 -10.95 -1.04
N PRO A 66 13.92 -10.69 -2.31
CA PRO A 66 13.90 -9.33 -2.83
C PRO A 66 12.49 -8.75 -2.81
N VAL A 67 12.42 -7.42 -2.68
CA VAL A 67 11.22 -6.62 -2.91
C VAL A 67 11.54 -5.54 -3.92
N GLU A 68 10.58 -5.15 -4.76
CA GLU A 68 10.69 -3.97 -5.60
C GLU A 68 10.04 -2.77 -4.90
N ASN A 69 8.73 -2.87 -4.61
CA ASN A 69 7.98 -1.93 -3.80
C ASN A 69 7.18 -2.70 -2.74
N CYS A 70 7.01 -2.12 -1.57
CA CYS A 70 6.09 -2.61 -0.55
C CYS A 70 4.80 -1.80 -0.68
N HIS A 71 3.74 -2.43 -1.20
CA HIS A 71 2.50 -1.72 -1.48
C HIS A 71 1.57 -1.68 -0.28
N GLU A 72 1.19 -2.83 0.24
CA GLU A 72 0.22 -2.92 1.33
C GLU A 72 0.55 -4.02 2.32
N MET A 73 -0.01 -3.91 3.52
CA MET A 73 0.18 -4.88 4.59
C MET A 73 -1.12 -5.06 5.39
N VAL A 74 -1.41 -6.29 5.75
CA VAL A 74 -2.51 -6.66 6.64
C VAL A 74 -1.99 -7.53 7.78
N MET A 75 -2.71 -7.56 8.90
CA MET A 75 -2.42 -8.44 10.03
C MET A 75 -3.51 -9.51 10.14
N ASP A 76 -3.12 -10.77 10.17
CA ASP A 76 -4.06 -11.88 10.35
C ASP A 76 -4.44 -12.10 11.84
N SER A 77 -5.40 -12.99 12.07
CA SER A 77 -5.88 -13.33 13.43
C SER A 77 -4.81 -13.94 14.35
N ARG A 78 -3.68 -14.39 13.79
CA ARG A 78 -2.53 -14.92 14.53
C ARG A 78 -1.50 -13.85 14.85
N GLY A 79 -1.75 -12.60 14.47
CA GLY A 79 -0.83 -11.47 14.64
C GLY A 79 0.36 -11.48 13.68
N ARG A 80 0.29 -12.23 12.56
CA ARG A 80 1.29 -12.19 11.50
C ARG A 80 0.99 -11.04 10.53
N LEU A 81 2.04 -10.47 9.99
CA LEU A 81 1.97 -9.36 9.06
C LEU A 81 2.21 -9.90 7.64
N LEU A 82 1.20 -9.77 6.78
CA LEU A 82 1.25 -10.21 5.40
C LEU A 82 1.38 -8.97 4.51
N MET A 83 2.48 -8.88 3.77
CA MET A 83 2.83 -7.72 2.95
C MET A 83 2.84 -8.08 1.48
N VAL A 84 2.14 -7.30 0.64
CA VAL A 84 2.19 -7.46 -0.81
C VAL A 84 3.30 -6.61 -1.42
N THR A 85 3.98 -7.20 -2.41
CA THR A 85 5.00 -6.54 -3.22
C THR A 85 4.78 -6.82 -4.71
N ASP A 86 5.27 -5.94 -5.56
CA ASP A 86 5.28 -6.12 -7.01
C ASP A 86 6.52 -6.89 -7.53
N GLU A 87 7.34 -7.44 -6.64
CA GLU A 87 8.43 -8.36 -7.00
C GLU A 87 7.84 -9.74 -7.38
N PRO A 88 7.97 -10.17 -8.65
CA PRO A 88 7.28 -11.38 -9.12
C PRO A 88 7.76 -12.68 -8.49
N ARG A 89 8.90 -12.68 -7.81
CA ARG A 89 9.42 -13.83 -7.07
C ARG A 89 8.85 -13.96 -5.67
N ASN A 90 8.30 -12.86 -5.11
CA ASN A 90 7.80 -12.78 -3.73
C ASN A 90 6.61 -11.83 -3.66
N ASN A 91 5.45 -12.22 -4.18
CA ASN A 91 4.29 -11.33 -4.13
C ASN A 91 3.77 -11.10 -2.72
N VAL A 92 3.87 -12.08 -1.83
CA VAL A 92 3.49 -11.91 -0.43
C VAL A 92 4.60 -12.43 0.47
N LEU A 93 4.98 -11.60 1.44
CA LEU A 93 5.90 -11.93 2.52
C LEU A 93 5.14 -11.90 3.84
N ILE A 94 5.38 -12.90 4.69
CA ILE A 94 4.69 -13.09 5.97
C ILE A 94 5.70 -12.97 7.09
N TYR A 95 5.49 -11.99 7.98
CA TYR A 95 6.37 -11.68 9.09
C TYR A 95 5.67 -11.88 10.44
N ASP A 96 6.48 -12.10 11.48
CA ASP A 96 6.03 -11.80 12.83
C ASP A 96 6.12 -10.29 13.14
N LYS A 97 5.60 -9.86 14.29
CA LYS A 97 5.67 -8.44 14.72
C LYS A 97 7.10 -7.97 15.01
N GLY A 98 8.04 -8.89 15.22
CA GLY A 98 9.47 -8.62 15.42
C GLY A 98 10.22 -8.38 14.11
N GLY A 99 9.63 -8.70 12.97
CA GLY A 99 10.23 -8.59 11.65
C GLY A 99 10.96 -9.84 11.18
N GLU A 100 10.80 -10.98 11.86
CA GLU A 100 11.27 -12.27 11.37
C GLU A 100 10.41 -12.73 10.19
N LEU A 101 11.02 -13.05 9.06
CA LEU A 101 10.34 -13.62 7.90
C LEU A 101 9.94 -15.06 8.17
N LEU A 102 8.65 -15.34 8.25
CA LEU A 102 8.09 -16.65 8.52
C LEU A 102 7.87 -17.48 7.25
N ALA A 103 7.41 -16.80 6.17
CA ALA A 103 7.14 -17.42 4.88
C ALA A 103 7.06 -16.37 3.77
N SER A 104 7.18 -16.85 2.52
CA SER A 104 6.84 -16.06 1.33
C SER A 104 6.24 -16.96 0.25
N TRP A 105 5.42 -16.36 -0.62
CA TRP A 105 4.88 -17.03 -1.79
C TRP A 105 4.64 -16.06 -2.94
N THR A 106 4.38 -16.59 -4.12
CA THR A 106 4.18 -15.77 -5.31
C THR A 106 3.13 -16.34 -6.25
N LEU A 107 2.46 -15.43 -6.98
CA LEU A 107 1.64 -15.71 -8.15
C LEU A 107 2.36 -15.29 -9.45
N GLY A 108 3.60 -14.81 -9.35
CA GLY A 108 4.39 -14.32 -10.47
C GLY A 108 3.95 -12.93 -10.96
N TYR A 109 3.20 -12.17 -10.17
CA TYR A 109 2.69 -10.86 -10.56
C TYR A 109 3.77 -9.78 -10.41
N ASN A 110 4.04 -9.04 -11.49
CA ASN A 110 5.00 -7.94 -11.52
C ASN A 110 4.38 -6.56 -11.23
N ALA A 111 3.12 -6.56 -10.83
CA ALA A 111 2.35 -5.37 -10.50
C ALA A 111 1.28 -5.69 -9.45
N ALA A 112 1.57 -6.61 -8.52
CA ALA A 112 0.73 -6.86 -7.36
C ALA A 112 0.71 -5.61 -6.48
N HIS A 113 -0.50 -5.16 -6.07
CA HIS A 113 -0.69 -3.84 -5.53
C HIS A 113 -1.57 -3.83 -4.27
N GLY A 114 -2.88 -4.11 -4.38
CA GLY A 114 -3.80 -4.13 -3.25
C GLY A 114 -3.79 -5.46 -2.51
N LEU A 115 -3.99 -5.42 -1.19
CA LEU A 115 -4.07 -6.58 -0.33
C LEU A 115 -5.13 -6.38 0.76
N THR A 116 -6.25 -7.09 0.65
CA THR A 116 -7.32 -7.06 1.64
C THR A 116 -7.43 -8.41 2.34
N LEU A 117 -7.45 -8.41 3.68
CA LEU A 117 -7.78 -9.58 4.49
C LEU A 117 -9.31 -9.67 4.63
N SER A 118 -9.87 -10.85 4.43
CA SER A 118 -11.28 -11.17 4.67
C SER A 118 -11.40 -12.33 5.61
N GLU A 119 -12.23 -12.17 6.64
CA GLU A 119 -12.62 -13.23 7.57
C GLU A 119 -13.97 -13.80 7.11
N GLU A 120 -14.02 -15.10 6.81
CA GLU A 120 -15.21 -15.78 6.31
C GLU A 120 -15.49 -17.04 7.14
N GLY A 121 -16.36 -16.91 8.12
CA GLY A 121 -16.55 -17.93 9.14
C GLY A 121 -15.29 -18.11 10.00
N ASP A 122 -14.73 -19.31 10.02
CA ASP A 122 -13.51 -19.64 10.78
C ASP A 122 -12.23 -19.58 9.90
N GLU A 123 -12.34 -19.11 8.65
CA GLU A 123 -11.23 -19.05 7.70
C GLU A 123 -10.90 -17.61 7.32
N GLU A 124 -9.63 -17.37 7.01
CA GLU A 124 -9.13 -16.09 6.52
C GLU A 124 -8.63 -16.24 5.09
N PHE A 125 -8.93 -15.23 4.28
CA PHE A 125 -8.54 -15.15 2.87
C PHE A 125 -7.90 -13.80 2.56
N LEU A 126 -7.08 -13.78 1.50
CA LEU A 126 -6.53 -12.57 0.95
C LEU A 126 -7.18 -12.27 -0.40
N TYR A 127 -7.61 -11.05 -0.61
CA TYR A 127 -7.89 -10.52 -1.93
C TYR A 127 -6.68 -9.72 -2.39
N LEU A 128 -6.13 -10.10 -3.54
CA LEU A 128 -4.96 -9.47 -4.12
C LEU A 128 -5.33 -8.83 -5.45
N ALA A 129 -5.12 -7.51 -5.55
CA ALA A 129 -5.28 -6.76 -6.78
C ALA A 129 -3.93 -6.69 -7.52
N HIS A 130 -3.93 -7.13 -8.77
CA HIS A 130 -2.82 -6.98 -9.70
C HIS A 130 -3.20 -5.95 -10.75
N ASN A 131 -2.53 -4.80 -10.78
CA ASN A 131 -2.94 -3.70 -11.64
C ASN A 131 -2.63 -3.92 -13.13
N GLY A 132 -1.71 -4.83 -13.46
CA GLY A 132 -1.52 -5.30 -14.84
C GLY A 132 -0.99 -4.26 -15.82
N PHE A 133 -0.17 -3.29 -15.40
CA PHE A 133 0.40 -2.30 -16.33
C PHE A 133 1.17 -2.90 -17.51
N SER A 134 1.68 -4.11 -17.36
CA SER A 134 2.42 -4.83 -18.40
C SER A 134 1.67 -6.03 -18.98
N ASP A 135 0.50 -6.35 -18.43
CA ASP A 135 -0.39 -7.43 -18.87
C ASP A 135 -1.85 -7.10 -18.54
N THR A 136 -2.66 -8.07 -18.14
CA THR A 136 -4.07 -7.87 -17.82
C THR A 136 -4.30 -7.71 -16.33
N GLY A 137 -4.92 -6.60 -15.92
CA GLY A 137 -5.35 -6.35 -14.54
C GLY A 137 -6.31 -7.44 -14.06
N ARG A 138 -6.19 -7.83 -12.79
CA ARG A 138 -7.02 -8.88 -12.19
C ARG A 138 -7.12 -8.76 -10.68
N VAL A 139 -8.16 -9.36 -10.13
CA VAL A 139 -8.32 -9.55 -8.68
C VAL A 139 -8.51 -11.03 -8.42
N VAL A 140 -7.73 -11.55 -7.49
CA VAL A 140 -7.83 -12.95 -7.05
C VAL A 140 -8.04 -13.02 -5.54
N LYS A 141 -8.82 -14.03 -5.11
CA LYS A 141 -8.92 -14.45 -3.73
C LYS A 141 -8.03 -15.66 -3.51
N THR A 142 -7.23 -15.63 -2.45
CA THR A 142 -6.32 -16.72 -2.09
C THR A 142 -6.50 -17.13 -0.64
N THR A 143 -6.08 -18.34 -0.29
CA THR A 143 -5.75 -18.68 1.09
C THR A 143 -4.53 -17.90 1.54
N LEU A 144 -4.23 -17.87 2.85
CA LEU A 144 -3.07 -17.15 3.39
C LEU A 144 -1.73 -17.71 2.91
N ASP A 145 -1.71 -18.95 2.41
CA ASP A 145 -0.53 -19.62 1.83
C ASP A 145 -0.45 -19.51 0.29
N GLY A 146 -1.32 -18.71 -0.33
CA GLY A 146 -1.22 -18.34 -1.74
C GLY A 146 -1.97 -19.24 -2.72
N ARG A 147 -2.77 -20.22 -2.26
CA ARG A 147 -3.62 -21.02 -3.16
C ARG A 147 -4.81 -20.19 -3.64
N VAL A 148 -4.90 -19.93 -4.93
CA VAL A 148 -6.04 -19.22 -5.54
C VAL A 148 -7.33 -20.02 -5.36
N VAL A 149 -8.36 -19.41 -4.81
CA VAL A 149 -9.68 -20.01 -4.59
C VAL A 149 -10.77 -19.36 -5.46
N GLN A 150 -10.58 -18.10 -5.88
CA GLN A 150 -11.47 -17.39 -6.78
C GLN A 150 -10.68 -16.39 -7.62
N THR A 151 -11.12 -16.15 -8.85
CA THR A 151 -10.66 -15.05 -9.70
C THR A 151 -11.90 -14.28 -10.14
N LEU A 152 -11.91 -12.97 -9.94
CA LEU A 152 -13.00 -12.14 -10.44
C LEU A 152 -12.93 -12.05 -11.97
N PRO A 153 -14.07 -12.03 -12.67
CA PRO A 153 -14.09 -11.86 -14.11
C PRO A 153 -13.53 -10.49 -14.50
N HIS A 154 -12.83 -10.44 -15.63
CA HIS A 154 -12.37 -9.17 -16.18
C HIS A 154 -13.58 -8.36 -16.71
N PRO A 155 -13.72 -7.06 -16.37
CA PRO A 155 -14.91 -6.28 -16.71
C PRO A 155 -15.19 -6.18 -18.22
N ALA A 156 -14.18 -6.26 -19.09
CA ALA A 156 -14.38 -6.31 -20.52
C ALA A 156 -14.96 -7.66 -21.00
N GLU A 157 -14.60 -8.78 -20.35
CA GLU A 157 -15.09 -10.11 -20.72
C GLU A 157 -16.59 -10.29 -20.41
N ILE A 158 -17.08 -9.55 -19.42
CA ILE A 158 -18.50 -9.57 -19.01
C ILE A 158 -19.31 -8.39 -19.58
N GLY A 159 -18.71 -7.61 -20.52
CA GLY A 159 -19.40 -6.51 -21.20
C GLY A 159 -19.70 -5.30 -20.32
N VAL A 160 -18.95 -5.11 -19.23
CA VAL A 160 -19.09 -3.96 -18.32
C VAL A 160 -18.21 -2.80 -18.77
N TYR A 161 -17.04 -3.10 -19.37
CA TYR A 161 -16.12 -2.11 -19.92
C TYR A 161 -16.25 -2.05 -21.45
N GLU A 162 -16.23 -0.83 -21.96
CA GLU A 162 -16.20 -0.53 -23.38
C GLU A 162 -14.75 -0.61 -23.93
N ALA A 163 -14.58 -0.47 -25.24
CA ALA A 163 -13.28 -0.61 -25.90
C ALA A 163 -12.22 0.41 -25.43
N ASP A 164 -12.65 1.59 -24.96
CA ASP A 164 -11.77 2.67 -24.49
C ASP A 164 -11.56 2.63 -22.96
N ASP A 165 -12.24 1.73 -22.25
CA ASP A 165 -12.02 1.53 -20.83
C ASP A 165 -10.75 0.72 -20.57
N ASN A 166 -10.03 1.09 -19.50
CA ASN A 166 -8.84 0.36 -19.04
C ASN A 166 -9.10 -0.19 -17.65
N TYR A 167 -8.63 -1.41 -17.38
CA TYR A 167 -8.76 -2.06 -16.08
C TYR A 167 -7.41 -2.24 -15.42
N HIS A 168 -7.15 -1.41 -14.42
CA HIS A 168 -5.94 -1.42 -13.59
C HIS A 168 -6.32 -1.34 -12.10
N PRO A 169 -6.84 -2.45 -11.52
CA PRO A 169 -7.34 -2.45 -10.15
C PRO A 169 -6.23 -2.17 -9.15
N THR A 170 -6.55 -1.36 -8.15
CA THR A 170 -5.60 -0.94 -7.12
C THR A 170 -5.90 -1.53 -5.76
N GLU A 171 -7.19 -1.73 -5.42
CA GLU A 171 -7.59 -2.16 -4.09
C GLU A 171 -8.96 -2.84 -4.11
N THR A 172 -9.23 -3.60 -3.03
CA THR A 172 -10.52 -4.22 -2.78
C THR A 172 -11.06 -3.86 -1.40
N ALA A 173 -12.39 -3.97 -1.22
CA ALA A 173 -13.03 -3.96 0.09
C ALA A 173 -14.12 -5.01 0.14
N ILE A 174 -14.25 -5.70 1.26
CA ILE A 174 -15.22 -6.78 1.44
C ILE A 174 -16.29 -6.33 2.44
N ALA A 175 -17.55 -6.34 2.00
CA ALA A 175 -18.69 -5.98 2.83
C ALA A 175 -19.10 -7.12 3.77
N PRO A 176 -19.93 -6.86 4.81
CA PRO A 176 -20.37 -7.89 5.76
C PRO A 176 -21.11 -9.07 5.14
N ASN A 177 -21.77 -8.85 4.01
CA ASN A 177 -22.48 -9.90 3.26
C ASN A 177 -21.56 -10.66 2.28
N GLY A 178 -20.27 -10.36 2.28
CA GLY A 178 -19.26 -10.94 1.39
C GLY A 178 -19.14 -10.25 0.03
N ASP A 179 -19.96 -9.23 -0.27
CA ASP A 179 -19.85 -8.48 -1.52
C ASP A 179 -18.46 -7.81 -1.64
N ILE A 180 -17.95 -7.79 -2.86
CA ILE A 180 -16.60 -7.37 -3.19
C ILE A 180 -16.65 -6.05 -3.97
N TYR A 181 -15.96 -5.05 -3.48
CA TYR A 181 -15.77 -3.78 -4.18
C TYR A 181 -14.33 -3.70 -4.69
N VAL A 182 -14.16 -3.35 -5.95
CA VAL A 182 -12.85 -3.20 -6.59
C VAL A 182 -12.68 -1.76 -7.06
N ALA A 183 -11.64 -1.11 -6.59
CA ALA A 183 -11.26 0.21 -7.09
C ALA A 183 -10.37 0.04 -8.33
N ASP A 184 -10.84 0.49 -9.50
CA ASP A 184 -10.06 0.56 -10.73
C ASP A 184 -9.27 1.87 -10.78
N GLY A 185 -8.32 2.02 -9.84
CA GLY A 185 -7.70 3.30 -9.50
C GLY A 185 -6.75 3.85 -10.55
N TYR A 186 -6.12 2.98 -11.34
CA TYR A 186 -5.21 3.39 -12.41
C TYR A 186 -5.79 3.18 -13.82
N GLY A 187 -7.00 2.62 -13.90
CA GLY A 187 -7.73 2.43 -15.14
C GLY A 187 -8.78 3.50 -15.39
N SER A 188 -10.04 3.09 -15.53
CA SER A 188 -11.16 3.97 -15.87
C SER A 188 -11.80 4.68 -14.66
N HIS A 189 -11.24 4.50 -13.46
CA HIS A 189 -11.65 5.11 -12.20
C HIS A 189 -13.06 4.70 -11.70
N TRP A 190 -13.55 3.55 -12.11
CA TRP A 190 -14.77 2.97 -11.59
C TRP A 190 -14.54 2.25 -10.26
N ILE A 191 -15.55 2.22 -9.42
CA ILE A 191 -15.69 1.23 -8.38
C ILE A 191 -16.61 0.14 -8.92
N LEU A 192 -16.09 -1.08 -9.00
CA LEU A 192 -16.85 -2.26 -9.45
C LEU A 192 -17.36 -3.01 -8.22
N HIS A 193 -18.64 -3.35 -8.22
CA HIS A 193 -19.31 -4.10 -7.17
C HIS A 193 -19.68 -5.48 -7.68
N PHE A 194 -19.17 -6.50 -7.00
CA PHE A 194 -19.46 -7.91 -7.26
C PHE A 194 -20.10 -8.55 -6.04
N SER A 195 -20.90 -9.59 -6.25
CA SER A 195 -21.38 -10.46 -5.16
C SER A 195 -20.21 -11.27 -4.56
N ALA A 196 -20.43 -11.91 -3.41
CA ALA A 196 -19.48 -12.87 -2.82
C ALA A 196 -19.09 -14.00 -3.77
N ALA A 197 -19.99 -14.38 -4.69
CA ALA A 197 -19.75 -15.38 -5.72
C ALA A 197 -18.92 -14.85 -6.91
N GLY A 198 -18.64 -13.53 -6.96
CA GLY A 198 -17.93 -12.89 -8.05
C GLY A 198 -18.81 -12.50 -9.24
N GLU A 199 -20.12 -12.48 -9.06
CA GLU A 199 -21.06 -12.01 -10.08
C GLU A 199 -21.12 -10.49 -10.05
N PHE A 200 -21.00 -9.84 -11.23
CA PHE A 200 -21.08 -8.39 -11.32
C PHE A 200 -22.48 -7.87 -10.97
N ILE A 201 -22.53 -6.86 -10.12
CA ILE A 201 -23.77 -6.23 -9.67
C ILE A 201 -23.93 -4.85 -10.31
N ARG A 202 -22.92 -3.98 -10.18
CA ARG A 202 -22.94 -2.61 -10.68
C ARG A 202 -21.56 -1.98 -10.73
N ARG A 203 -21.45 -0.82 -11.36
CA ARG A 203 -20.33 0.11 -11.21
C ARG A 203 -20.83 1.51 -10.86
N PHE A 204 -19.98 2.30 -10.18
CA PHE A 204 -20.27 3.71 -9.88
C PHE A 204 -18.97 4.52 -9.83
N GLY A 205 -19.09 5.85 -9.82
CA GLY A 205 -17.96 6.76 -9.83
C GLY A 205 -17.53 7.13 -11.24
N GLY A 206 -16.41 6.57 -11.70
CA GLY A 206 -15.78 6.94 -12.97
C GLY A 206 -14.91 8.18 -12.86
N ARG A 207 -14.15 8.46 -13.93
CA ARG A 207 -13.21 9.59 -13.99
C ARG A 207 -13.94 10.91 -14.08
N GLY A 208 -13.60 11.88 -13.22
CA GLY A 208 -14.13 13.22 -13.26
C GLY A 208 -13.98 14.00 -11.95
N ASP A 209 -14.52 15.21 -11.91
CA ASP A 209 -14.42 16.16 -10.80
C ASP A 209 -15.75 16.37 -10.07
N ALA A 210 -16.85 15.71 -10.49
CA ALA A 210 -18.11 15.75 -9.77
C ALA A 210 -18.01 15.04 -8.42
N ASP A 211 -18.94 15.31 -7.53
CA ASP A 211 -18.92 14.78 -6.17
C ASP A 211 -18.87 13.23 -6.13
N GLU A 212 -19.62 12.58 -7.01
CA GLU A 212 -19.67 11.13 -7.14
C GLU A 212 -18.51 10.53 -7.97
N GLN A 213 -17.70 11.36 -8.66
CA GLN A 213 -16.60 10.92 -9.52
C GLN A 213 -15.26 10.93 -8.81
N PHE A 214 -14.27 10.30 -9.43
CA PHE A 214 -12.94 10.16 -8.85
C PHE A 214 -11.82 10.67 -9.79
N GLN A 215 -10.75 11.11 -9.15
CA GLN A 215 -9.42 11.22 -9.76
C GLN A 215 -8.48 10.28 -9.00
N THR A 216 -8.22 9.10 -9.60
CA THR A 216 -7.46 8.00 -9.02
C THR A 216 -8.08 7.45 -7.73
N PRO A 217 -9.14 6.62 -7.79
CA PRO A 217 -9.70 5.89 -6.64
C PRO A 217 -8.72 4.79 -6.21
N HIS A 218 -7.71 5.17 -5.43
CA HIS A 218 -6.54 4.32 -5.18
C HIS A 218 -6.78 3.28 -4.08
N GLY A 219 -7.50 3.65 -3.04
CA GLY A 219 -7.82 2.80 -1.91
C GLY A 219 -9.31 2.80 -1.62
N ILE A 220 -9.81 1.71 -1.07
CA ILE A 220 -11.20 1.56 -0.66
C ILE A 220 -11.26 0.71 0.61
N THR A 221 -12.14 1.06 1.54
CA THR A 221 -12.44 0.25 2.73
C THR A 221 -13.91 0.36 3.11
N VAL A 222 -14.42 -0.64 3.82
CA VAL A 222 -15.75 -0.56 4.45
C VAL A 222 -15.60 0.09 5.82
N ASP A 223 -16.29 1.21 6.02
CA ASP A 223 -16.29 1.96 7.27
C ASP A 223 -17.53 1.59 8.10
N TYR A 224 -17.31 0.90 9.22
CA TYR A 224 -18.34 0.44 10.15
C TYR A 224 -18.60 1.40 11.31
N ARG A 225 -17.95 2.56 11.34
CA ARG A 225 -18.03 3.50 12.46
C ARG A 225 -19.35 4.26 12.53
N ASP A 226 -20.07 4.34 11.42
CA ASP A 226 -21.39 4.98 11.41
C ASP A 226 -22.45 4.07 12.02
N PRO A 227 -23.17 4.49 13.09
CA PRO A 227 -24.24 3.68 13.69
C PRO A 227 -25.43 3.46 12.76
N ALA A 228 -25.58 4.26 11.70
CA ALA A 228 -26.63 4.07 10.69
C ALA A 228 -26.36 2.89 9.75
N GLY A 229 -25.14 2.36 9.74
CA GLY A 229 -24.72 1.21 8.96
C GLY A 229 -23.38 1.43 8.23
N PRO A 230 -22.85 0.36 7.63
CA PRO A 230 -21.57 0.43 6.95
C PRO A 230 -21.64 1.30 5.68
N THR A 231 -20.55 2.00 5.42
CA THR A 231 -20.35 2.81 4.21
C THR A 231 -19.02 2.46 3.55
N LEU A 232 -18.85 2.82 2.29
CA LEU A 232 -17.56 2.75 1.61
C LEU A 232 -16.82 4.08 1.81
N LEU A 233 -15.57 3.99 2.19
CA LEU A 233 -14.65 5.11 2.18
C LEU A 233 -13.62 4.90 1.08
N VAL A 234 -13.66 5.75 0.06
CA VAL A 234 -12.86 5.62 -1.16
C VAL A 234 -11.90 6.78 -1.26
N THR A 235 -10.63 6.49 -1.48
CA THR A 235 -9.63 7.52 -1.77
C THR A 235 -9.88 8.12 -3.15
N SER A 236 -9.95 9.45 -3.25
CA SER A 236 -9.77 10.16 -4.51
C SER A 236 -8.44 10.91 -4.44
N ARG A 237 -7.37 10.17 -4.79
CA ARG A 237 -5.98 10.55 -4.48
C ARG A 237 -5.60 11.91 -5.07
N ALA A 238 -5.92 12.15 -6.34
CA ALA A 238 -5.58 13.41 -7.00
C ALA A 238 -6.46 14.58 -6.53
N HIS A 239 -7.63 14.32 -5.94
CA HIS A 239 -8.42 15.34 -5.24
C HIS A 239 -7.92 15.64 -3.83
N ASN A 240 -6.93 14.89 -3.31
CA ASN A 240 -6.50 14.95 -1.91
C ASN A 240 -7.67 14.72 -0.94
N ALA A 241 -8.43 13.66 -1.15
CA ALA A 241 -9.68 13.46 -0.43
C ALA A 241 -10.01 11.98 -0.22
N PHE A 242 -10.80 11.72 0.81
CA PHE A 242 -11.65 10.55 0.91
C PHE A 242 -13.08 10.91 0.54
N LYS A 243 -13.73 10.06 -0.25
CA LYS A 243 -15.16 10.19 -0.60
C LYS A 243 -15.93 9.04 0.03
N ARG A 244 -17.06 9.36 0.63
CA ARG A 244 -17.94 8.39 1.30
C ARG A 244 -19.12 8.04 0.42
N PHE A 245 -19.45 6.76 0.34
CA PHE A 245 -20.57 6.23 -0.41
C PHE A 245 -21.36 5.23 0.43
N THR A 246 -22.65 5.05 0.10
CA THR A 246 -23.37 3.87 0.57
C THR A 246 -22.82 2.61 -0.09
N LEU A 247 -23.15 1.43 0.43
CA LEU A 247 -22.78 0.15 -0.22
C LEU A 247 -23.42 0.02 -1.62
N ASP A 248 -24.53 0.75 -1.87
CA ASP A 248 -25.16 0.82 -3.19
C ASP A 248 -24.53 1.81 -4.17
N GLY A 249 -23.46 2.50 -3.75
CA GLY A 249 -22.71 3.43 -4.59
C GLY A 249 -23.30 4.84 -4.67
N GLN A 250 -24.20 5.23 -3.75
CA GLN A 250 -24.68 6.61 -3.66
C GLN A 250 -23.65 7.48 -2.90
N TYR A 251 -23.28 8.61 -3.48
CA TYR A 251 -22.40 9.60 -2.84
C TYR A 251 -23.03 10.18 -1.57
N LEU A 252 -22.23 10.34 -0.53
CA LEU A 252 -22.65 10.90 0.76
C LEU A 252 -21.88 12.17 1.13
N SER A 253 -20.55 12.13 1.04
CA SER A 253 -19.72 13.28 1.43
C SER A 253 -18.28 13.16 0.93
N THR A 254 -17.56 14.29 0.96
CA THR A 254 -16.11 14.36 0.71
C THR A 254 -15.40 14.92 1.93
N LEU A 255 -14.33 14.26 2.34
CA LEU A 255 -13.38 14.70 3.36
C LEU A 255 -12.09 15.14 2.68
N PHE A 256 -11.85 16.45 2.61
CA PHE A 256 -10.63 16.99 2.01
C PHE A 256 -9.45 16.94 2.97
N LEU A 257 -8.29 16.55 2.42
CA LEU A 257 -7.01 16.43 3.10
C LEU A 257 -5.95 17.28 2.37
N PRO A 258 -5.98 18.60 2.49
CA PRO A 258 -5.14 19.50 1.70
C PRO A 258 -3.65 19.15 1.80
N GLY A 259 -3.00 18.93 0.65
CA GLY A 259 -1.61 18.56 0.55
C GLY A 259 -1.33 17.06 0.64
N ALA A 260 -2.28 16.24 1.05
CA ALA A 260 -2.08 14.80 1.18
C ALA A 260 -2.50 14.04 -0.08
N PHE A 261 -1.54 13.53 -0.84
CA PHE A 261 -1.79 12.55 -1.90
C PHE A 261 -1.99 11.18 -1.26
N VAL A 262 -3.17 11.00 -0.66
CA VAL A 262 -3.49 9.95 0.30
C VAL A 262 -3.72 8.59 -0.37
N CYS A 263 -3.36 7.52 0.34
CA CYS A 263 -3.51 6.13 -0.10
C CYS A 263 -4.73 5.46 0.57
N ARG A 264 -4.64 4.16 0.85
CA ARG A 264 -5.73 3.39 1.44
C ARG A 264 -6.11 3.92 2.84
N PRO A 265 -7.41 4.10 3.13
CA PRO A 265 -7.88 4.31 4.49
C PRO A 265 -7.89 3.00 5.28
N VAL A 266 -7.20 2.96 6.41
CA VAL A 266 -7.12 1.80 7.32
C VAL A 266 -7.78 2.16 8.64
N LEU A 267 -8.74 1.33 9.07
CA LEU A 267 -9.52 1.55 10.28
C LEU A 267 -9.04 0.66 11.42
N ARG A 268 -8.86 1.27 12.59
CA ARG A 268 -8.64 0.56 13.85
C ARG A 268 -9.51 1.20 14.93
N GLY A 269 -10.58 0.51 15.33
CA GLY A 269 -11.59 1.12 16.21
C GLY A 269 -12.16 2.40 15.60
N ASP A 270 -12.13 3.49 16.37
CA ASP A 270 -12.61 4.80 15.93
C ASP A 270 -11.58 5.61 15.11
N THR A 271 -10.35 5.14 15.03
CA THR A 271 -9.25 5.85 14.38
C THR A 271 -9.05 5.38 12.93
N LEU A 272 -8.80 6.33 12.05
CA LEU A 272 -8.44 6.10 10.67
C LEU A 272 -6.97 6.50 10.45
N TYR A 273 -6.23 5.61 9.80
CA TYR A 273 -4.84 5.80 9.41
C TYR A 273 -4.72 5.76 7.89
N ALA A 274 -3.83 6.57 7.31
CA ALA A 274 -3.51 6.45 5.89
C ALA A 274 -2.08 6.88 5.60
N GLY A 275 -1.45 6.18 4.66
CA GLY A 275 -0.21 6.63 4.05
C GLY A 275 -0.47 7.82 3.14
N VAL A 276 0.43 8.78 3.12
CA VAL A 276 0.46 9.88 2.15
C VAL A 276 1.69 9.69 1.28
N CYS A 277 1.46 9.40 0.00
CA CYS A 277 2.53 9.08 -0.93
C CYS A 277 3.41 10.30 -1.21
N TRP A 278 2.78 11.45 -1.45
CA TRP A 278 3.44 12.73 -1.66
C TRP A 278 2.70 13.86 -0.94
N SER A 279 3.46 14.83 -0.45
CA SER A 279 2.91 16.15 -0.17
C SER A 279 2.65 16.87 -1.49
N ARG A 280 1.49 17.53 -1.62
CA ARG A 280 1.17 18.39 -2.75
C ARG A 280 1.14 19.83 -2.30
N LEU A 281 1.94 20.68 -2.91
CA LEU A 281 1.91 22.11 -2.70
C LEU A 281 0.65 22.73 -3.34
N ARG A 282 0.39 24.01 -3.04
CA ARG A 282 -0.80 24.73 -3.53
C ARG A 282 -0.91 24.81 -5.05
N ASP A 283 0.21 24.73 -5.75
CA ASP A 283 0.30 24.68 -7.22
C ASP A 283 -0.02 23.31 -7.81
N LEU A 284 -0.46 22.35 -6.97
CA LEU A 284 -0.78 20.97 -7.31
C LEU A 284 0.40 20.10 -7.74
N ASN A 285 1.63 20.58 -7.64
CA ASN A 285 2.80 19.77 -7.90
C ASN A 285 3.06 18.81 -6.75
N GLN A 286 3.33 17.54 -7.10
CA GLN A 286 3.78 16.53 -6.16
C GLN A 286 5.23 16.78 -5.81
N THR A 287 5.57 16.76 -4.53
CA THR A 287 6.94 16.85 -4.06
C THR A 287 7.52 15.43 -3.93
N PRO A 288 8.58 15.05 -4.67
CA PRO A 288 9.20 13.74 -4.51
C PRO A 288 9.74 13.53 -3.09
N ASN A 289 9.71 12.28 -2.62
CA ASN A 289 10.22 11.86 -1.31
C ASN A 289 9.62 12.67 -0.14
N SER A 290 8.33 12.96 -0.19
CA SER A 290 7.65 13.82 0.78
C SER A 290 6.47 13.13 1.49
N GLY A 291 6.56 11.79 1.61
CA GLY A 291 5.55 10.99 2.27
C GLY A 291 5.49 11.21 3.78
N PHE A 292 4.30 11.02 4.34
CA PHE A 292 4.04 10.99 5.79
C PHE A 292 2.82 10.11 6.07
N VAL A 293 2.51 9.86 7.33
CA VAL A 293 1.27 9.18 7.74
C VAL A 293 0.28 10.23 8.23
N THR A 294 -1.01 10.11 7.89
CA THR A 294 -2.08 10.94 8.47
C THR A 294 -3.02 10.09 9.30
N ILE A 295 -3.42 10.61 10.47
CA ILE A 295 -4.27 9.93 11.45
C ILE A 295 -5.47 10.82 11.76
N LEU A 296 -6.67 10.24 11.62
CA LEU A 296 -7.93 10.94 11.81
C LEU A 296 -8.77 10.26 12.90
N ASP A 297 -9.50 11.06 13.65
CA ASP A 297 -10.48 10.56 14.61
C ASP A 297 -11.79 10.11 13.92
N ARG A 298 -12.74 9.61 14.72
CA ARG A 298 -14.05 9.16 14.26
C ARG A 298 -14.84 10.24 13.49
N SER A 299 -14.64 11.52 13.85
CA SER A 299 -15.34 12.63 13.20
C SER A 299 -14.73 12.98 11.81
N GLY A 300 -13.60 12.38 11.47
CA GLY A 300 -12.82 12.69 10.28
C GLY A 300 -11.84 13.87 10.48
N ARG A 301 -11.65 14.32 11.71
CA ARG A 301 -10.67 15.36 12.02
C ARG A 301 -9.26 14.75 12.05
N VAL A 302 -8.33 15.36 11.33
CA VAL A 302 -6.90 14.99 11.42
C VAL A 302 -6.38 15.38 12.80
N ILE A 303 -5.79 14.40 13.52
CA ILE A 303 -5.30 14.54 14.89
C ILE A 303 -3.78 14.40 15.00
N SER A 304 -3.15 13.72 14.05
CA SER A 304 -1.69 13.58 13.98
C SER A 304 -1.22 13.30 12.56
N ASN A 305 -0.01 13.78 12.25
CA ASN A 305 0.68 13.48 10.99
C ASN A 305 2.11 13.00 11.28
N PRO A 306 2.34 11.72 11.63
CA PRO A 306 3.70 11.20 11.80
C PRO A 306 4.57 11.44 10.56
N GLY A 307 5.64 12.25 10.72
CA GLY A 307 6.50 12.71 9.64
C GLY A 307 6.02 13.97 8.91
N GLY A 308 4.77 14.36 9.10
CA GLY A 308 4.18 15.58 8.52
C GLY A 308 4.01 16.72 9.52
N THR A 309 3.62 17.89 9.01
CA THR A 309 3.29 19.06 9.83
C THR A 309 2.14 18.78 10.79
N ALA A 310 2.17 19.37 11.96
CA ALA A 310 1.05 19.29 12.91
C ALA A 310 -0.25 19.78 12.22
N PRO A 311 -1.37 19.07 12.42
CA PRO A 311 -2.62 19.47 11.79
C PRO A 311 -3.08 20.83 12.34
N GLU A 312 -3.24 21.78 11.44
CA GLU A 312 -3.71 23.12 11.77
C GLU A 312 -5.12 23.34 11.21
N TYR A 313 -6.01 23.93 12.03
CA TYR A 313 -7.38 24.30 11.61
C TYR A 313 -7.59 25.78 11.76
N ARG A 314 -8.09 26.44 10.71
CA ARG A 314 -8.49 27.85 10.71
C ARG A 314 -9.95 27.95 10.31
N ASN A 315 -10.77 28.56 11.15
CA ASN A 315 -12.22 28.66 10.94
C ASN A 315 -12.90 27.30 10.68
N GLY A 316 -12.38 26.23 11.28
CA GLY A 316 -12.90 24.87 11.09
C GLY A 316 -12.32 24.12 9.88
N GLU A 317 -11.57 24.79 9.01
CA GLU A 317 -10.96 24.20 7.82
C GLU A 317 -9.53 23.72 8.08
N LEU A 318 -9.24 22.47 7.69
CA LEU A 318 -7.90 21.90 7.74
C LEU A 318 -6.97 22.65 6.77
N GLN A 319 -5.81 23.04 7.26
CA GLN A 319 -4.79 23.72 6.46
C GLN A 319 -3.89 22.71 5.74
N LEU A 320 -3.08 23.21 4.80
CA LEU A 320 -2.16 22.43 3.99
C LEU A 320 -1.21 21.60 4.86
N MET A 321 -1.19 20.31 4.64
CA MET A 321 -0.27 19.36 5.28
C MET A 321 0.88 19.02 4.33
N VAL A 322 2.10 19.04 4.86
CA VAL A 322 3.31 18.69 4.11
C VAL A 322 4.24 17.85 4.99
N GLN A 323 5.17 17.14 4.39
CA GLN A 323 6.22 16.47 5.15
C GLN A 323 7.06 17.51 5.91
N GLU A 324 7.34 17.25 7.17
CA GLU A 324 8.18 18.08 8.04
C GLU A 324 9.47 17.34 8.44
N THR A 325 9.32 16.07 8.85
CA THR A 325 10.46 15.22 9.21
C THR A 325 10.64 14.16 8.13
N PRO A 326 11.76 14.14 7.39
CA PRO A 326 11.96 13.28 6.21
C PRO A 326 12.32 11.83 6.62
N VAL A 327 11.40 11.14 7.28
CA VAL A 327 11.55 9.71 7.62
C VAL A 327 11.17 8.83 6.44
N PHE A 328 10.15 9.25 5.68
CA PHE A 328 9.58 8.47 4.59
C PHE A 328 9.87 9.09 3.24
N LYS A 329 9.91 8.25 2.20
CA LYS A 329 9.86 8.69 0.80
C LYS A 329 8.42 8.79 0.32
N HIS A 330 7.77 7.66 0.15
CA HIS A 330 6.42 7.58 -0.40
C HIS A 330 5.61 6.57 0.42
N CYS A 331 4.90 7.03 1.45
CA CYS A 331 4.07 6.15 2.28
C CYS A 331 2.89 5.64 1.45
N HIS A 332 2.90 4.35 1.14
CA HIS A 332 1.86 3.74 0.30
C HIS A 332 0.74 3.13 1.12
N ASP A 333 1.06 2.52 2.26
CA ASP A 333 0.08 1.93 3.17
C ASP A 333 0.57 1.95 4.62
N VAL A 334 -0.37 1.72 5.54
CA VAL A 334 -0.12 1.62 6.98
C VAL A 334 -0.87 0.41 7.52
N CYS A 335 -0.15 -0.56 8.09
CA CYS A 335 -0.76 -1.59 8.91
C CYS A 335 -0.65 -1.19 10.39
N VAL A 336 -1.67 -1.49 11.19
CA VAL A 336 -1.75 -1.12 12.62
C VAL A 336 -1.93 -2.37 13.45
N ASP A 337 -1.04 -2.63 14.42
CA ASP A 337 -1.15 -3.77 15.31
C ASP A 337 -1.99 -3.48 16.58
N ASP A 338 -2.12 -4.49 17.45
CA ASP A 338 -2.92 -4.41 18.68
C ASP A 338 -2.40 -3.39 19.70
N GLU A 339 -1.11 -3.04 19.60
CA GLU A 339 -0.42 -2.07 20.46
C GLU A 339 -0.40 -0.67 19.81
N GLU A 340 -1.12 -0.51 18.69
CA GLU A 340 -1.13 0.69 17.85
C GLU A 340 0.25 1.07 17.30
N ASN A 341 1.18 0.11 17.17
CA ASN A 341 2.36 0.31 16.36
C ASN A 341 1.97 0.33 14.87
N LEU A 342 2.71 1.11 14.08
CA LEU A 342 2.44 1.25 12.65
C LEU A 342 3.57 0.60 11.85
N TYR A 343 3.18 -0.11 10.79
CA TYR A 343 4.09 -0.64 9.78
C TYR A 343 3.79 0.07 8.48
N VAL A 344 4.70 0.94 8.06
CA VAL A 344 4.50 1.84 6.92
C VAL A 344 5.18 1.28 5.69
N CYS A 345 4.37 0.83 4.74
CA CYS A 345 4.82 0.38 3.44
C CYS A 345 5.19 1.56 2.55
N GLN A 346 6.22 1.40 1.70
CA GLN A 346 6.69 2.47 0.84
C GLN A 346 6.82 2.00 -0.61
N TRP A 347 6.34 2.85 -1.52
CA TRP A 347 6.54 2.72 -2.95
C TRP A 347 7.75 3.56 -3.41
N ASN A 348 8.47 3.08 -4.42
CA ASN A 348 9.64 3.77 -5.02
C ASN A 348 10.61 4.32 -3.96
N ALA A 349 10.97 3.47 -3.02
CA ALA A 349 11.80 3.81 -1.87
C ALA A 349 13.09 2.96 -1.83
N ASP A 350 13.75 2.81 -2.98
CA ASP A 350 15.03 2.08 -3.15
C ASP A 350 14.92 0.61 -2.73
N ARG A 351 13.78 -0.05 -2.99
CA ARG A 351 13.52 -1.43 -2.60
C ARG A 351 13.67 -1.63 -1.10
N SER A 352 13.16 -0.67 -0.33
CA SER A 352 13.17 -0.72 1.13
C SER A 352 12.02 -1.55 1.66
N TYR A 353 12.24 -2.15 2.81
CA TYR A 353 11.22 -2.79 3.60
C TYR A 353 10.40 -1.74 4.37
N PRO A 354 9.26 -2.12 4.98
CA PRO A 354 8.47 -1.20 5.78
C PRO A 354 9.26 -0.57 6.91
N ILE A 355 8.86 0.63 7.31
CA ILE A 355 9.36 1.28 8.51
C ILE A 355 8.36 1.02 9.63
N LYS A 356 8.83 0.48 10.75
CA LYS A 356 8.00 0.32 11.94
C LYS A 356 8.05 1.57 12.81
N LEU A 357 6.90 1.96 13.29
CA LEU A 357 6.73 3.07 14.21
C LEU A 357 6.18 2.53 15.54
N HIS A 358 6.94 2.63 16.61
CA HIS A 358 6.52 2.22 17.94
C HIS A 358 5.71 3.32 18.62
N ARG A 359 4.51 2.98 19.03
CA ARG A 359 3.68 3.89 19.82
C ARG A 359 4.42 4.33 21.09
N VAL A 360 4.50 5.64 21.30
CA VAL A 360 5.01 6.22 22.56
C VAL A 360 3.86 7.03 23.17
N GLY A 361 3.31 6.50 24.23
CA GLY A 361 2.12 7.01 24.91
C GLY A 361 2.30 8.36 25.57
#